data_559c6c1edacaf1a605eba7e1c72368d7
#
_entry.id   559c6c1edacaf1a605eba7e1c72368d7
#
_cell.length_a   1.000
_cell.length_b   1.000
_cell.length_c   1.000
_cell.angle_alpha   90.00
_cell.angle_beta   90.00
_cell.angle_gamma   90.00
#
_symmetry.space_group_name_H-M   'P 1'
#
loop_
_entity.id
_entity.type
_entity.pdbx_description
1 polymer ?
#
loop_
_entity_poly.entity_id
_entity_poly.type
_entity_poly.pdbx_seq_one_letter_code
_entity_poly.pdbx_strand_id
1 'polypeptide(L)'
;MGRETREQESSVYAEEKMSRKNKGLIFKYFLNLINGAFLVLGLLLMGFGTWLLLDGNNFFTALDENNHLTVYIFRILIGTGSAILLLCLLGYLGIHNEIRWLLILYAVLLMWAVGVQVVLSTLIFSKKEEVHQAWHDKIDSIISEYGSEDFPQDVPKWVILNALQKMFQCCGLKNYSDWTKNKNKENSEQVPCSCTNSTLRKWFCDEPLNATYLQGCENKINTWYHANALTLIGINFGLLASEVLQFSLTVCFFRHIKNRIYAEK
;
A
#
# COMPACT_ATOMS: atom_id res chain seq x y z
N MET A 1 41.42 -48.13 -24.56
CA MET A 1 41.30 -47.59 -23.18
C MET A 1 41.19 -46.05 -23.14
N GLY A 2 42.01 -45.27 -23.84
CA GLY A 2 41.95 -43.80 -23.83
C GLY A 2 40.80 -43.13 -24.62
N ARG A 3 40.08 -43.87 -25.45
CA ARG A 3 38.99 -43.33 -26.29
C ARG A 3 37.64 -43.40 -25.51
N GLU A 4 37.41 -44.50 -24.83
CA GLU A 4 36.20 -44.69 -24.00
C GLU A 4 36.15 -43.75 -22.80
N THR A 5 37.29 -43.51 -22.13
CA THR A 5 37.36 -42.55 -21.03
C THR A 5 37.06 -41.11 -21.48
N ARG A 6 37.50 -40.71 -22.69
CA ARG A 6 37.25 -39.37 -23.23
C ARG A 6 35.79 -39.18 -23.69
N GLU A 7 35.13 -40.23 -24.19
CA GLU A 7 33.71 -40.19 -24.54
C GLU A 7 32.82 -40.10 -23.27
N GLN A 8 33.21 -40.81 -22.22
CA GLN A 8 32.51 -40.80 -20.95
C GLN A 8 32.64 -39.45 -20.24
N GLU A 9 33.82 -38.81 -20.24
CA GLU A 9 34.02 -37.47 -19.71
C GLU A 9 33.23 -36.43 -20.51
N SER A 10 33.15 -36.54 -21.82
CA SER A 10 32.38 -35.61 -22.67
C SER A 10 30.88 -35.74 -22.44
N SER A 11 30.36 -36.96 -22.20
CA SER A 11 28.94 -37.19 -21.88
C SER A 11 28.56 -36.64 -20.53
N VAL A 12 29.38 -36.85 -19.50
CA VAL A 12 29.17 -36.30 -18.15
C VAL A 12 29.19 -34.78 -18.17
N TYR A 13 30.11 -34.16 -18.90
CA TYR A 13 30.17 -32.71 -19.06
C TYR A 13 28.93 -32.15 -19.76
N ALA A 14 28.43 -32.84 -20.79
CA ALA A 14 27.24 -32.43 -21.53
C ALA A 14 25.99 -32.53 -20.65
N GLU A 15 25.83 -33.58 -19.84
CA GLU A 15 24.74 -33.75 -18.89
C GLU A 15 24.76 -32.67 -17.79
N GLU A 16 25.92 -32.37 -17.23
CA GLU A 16 26.08 -31.31 -16.23
C GLU A 16 25.75 -29.93 -16.79
N LYS A 17 26.17 -29.63 -18.02
CA LYS A 17 25.87 -28.40 -18.74
C LYS A 17 24.37 -28.27 -19.01
N MET A 18 23.70 -29.36 -19.40
CA MET A 18 22.25 -29.40 -19.61
C MET A 18 21.48 -29.20 -18.31
N SER A 19 21.91 -29.88 -17.24
CA SER A 19 21.31 -29.70 -15.89
C SER A 19 21.41 -28.27 -15.39
N ARG A 20 22.56 -27.62 -15.58
CA ARG A 20 22.74 -26.20 -15.21
C ARG A 20 21.83 -25.28 -16.03
N LYS A 21 21.68 -25.51 -17.35
CA LYS A 21 20.79 -24.74 -18.21
C LYS A 21 19.34 -24.88 -17.79
N ASN A 22 18.90 -26.09 -17.45
CA ASN A 22 17.54 -26.35 -16.99
C ASN A 22 17.23 -25.63 -15.65
N LYS A 23 18.17 -25.63 -14.70
CA LYS A 23 18.04 -24.88 -13.44
C LYS A 23 17.87 -23.39 -13.70
N GLY A 24 18.62 -22.81 -14.62
CA GLY A 24 18.48 -21.39 -15.00
C GLY A 24 17.10 -21.06 -15.58
N LEU A 25 16.55 -21.95 -16.42
CA LEU A 25 15.21 -21.79 -16.99
C LEU A 25 14.11 -21.86 -15.92
N ILE A 26 14.26 -22.76 -14.94
CA ILE A 26 13.32 -22.90 -13.81
C ILE A 26 13.29 -21.59 -13.00
N PHE A 27 14.46 -21.04 -12.63
CA PHE A 27 14.52 -19.77 -11.92
C PHE A 27 13.85 -18.62 -12.71
N LYS A 28 14.15 -18.50 -14.01
CA LYS A 28 13.51 -17.50 -14.87
C LYS A 28 11.99 -17.65 -14.89
N TYR A 29 11.50 -18.88 -15.01
CA TYR A 29 10.08 -19.16 -15.05
C TYR A 29 9.36 -18.71 -13.77
N PHE A 30 9.85 -19.13 -12.59
CA PHE A 30 9.23 -18.77 -11.31
C PHE A 30 9.32 -17.26 -11.03
N LEU A 31 10.47 -16.65 -11.28
CA LEU A 31 10.64 -15.21 -11.11
C LEU A 31 9.70 -14.41 -12.02
N ASN A 32 9.59 -14.80 -13.29
CA ASN A 32 8.69 -14.13 -14.22
C ASN A 32 7.23 -14.37 -13.89
N LEU A 33 6.86 -15.54 -13.36
CA LEU A 33 5.49 -15.84 -12.93
C LEU A 33 5.07 -14.91 -11.78
N ILE A 34 5.89 -14.82 -10.73
CA ILE A 34 5.59 -13.96 -9.57
C ILE A 34 5.59 -12.49 -10.00
N ASN A 35 6.60 -12.08 -10.79
CA ASN A 35 6.72 -10.72 -11.28
C ASN A 35 5.54 -10.33 -12.19
N GLY A 36 5.05 -11.27 -13.00
CA GLY A 36 3.86 -11.11 -13.83
C GLY A 36 2.58 -10.93 -13.00
N ALA A 37 2.44 -11.66 -11.90
CA ALA A 37 1.31 -11.48 -10.97
C ALA A 37 1.29 -10.07 -10.35
N PHE A 38 2.45 -9.59 -9.88
CA PHE A 38 2.57 -8.22 -9.37
C PHE A 38 2.38 -7.16 -10.46
N LEU A 39 2.82 -7.41 -11.69
CA LEU A 39 2.57 -6.52 -12.82
C LEU A 39 1.08 -6.36 -13.09
N VAL A 40 0.32 -7.45 -13.08
CA VAL A 40 -1.14 -7.40 -13.23
C VAL A 40 -1.77 -6.61 -12.07
N LEU A 41 -1.33 -6.84 -10.83
CA LEU A 41 -1.80 -6.09 -9.67
C LEU A 41 -1.49 -4.59 -9.81
N GLY A 42 -0.29 -4.22 -10.21
CA GLY A 42 0.10 -2.82 -10.45
C GLY A 42 -0.75 -2.15 -11.53
N LEU A 43 -1.03 -2.86 -12.63
CA LEU A 43 -1.91 -2.37 -13.69
C LEU A 43 -3.35 -2.19 -13.20
N LEU A 44 -3.87 -3.11 -12.39
CA LEU A 44 -5.21 -2.99 -11.81
C LEU A 44 -5.30 -1.79 -10.86
N LEU A 45 -4.34 -1.59 -9.99
CA LEU A 45 -4.31 -0.45 -9.06
C LEU A 45 -4.21 0.88 -9.82
N MET A 46 -3.30 0.98 -10.79
CA MET A 46 -3.13 2.19 -11.59
C MET A 46 -4.36 2.45 -12.47
N GLY A 47 -4.89 1.41 -13.13
CA GLY A 47 -6.06 1.53 -14.00
C GLY A 47 -7.32 1.90 -13.21
N PHE A 48 -7.54 1.25 -12.06
CA PHE A 48 -8.65 1.58 -11.18
C PHE A 48 -8.54 3.00 -10.61
N GLY A 49 -7.35 3.40 -10.14
CA GLY A 49 -7.10 4.75 -9.66
C GLY A 49 -7.31 5.82 -10.75
N THR A 50 -6.86 5.55 -11.97
CA THR A 50 -7.06 6.45 -13.13
C THR A 50 -8.51 6.52 -13.56
N TRP A 51 -9.19 5.36 -13.61
CA TRP A 51 -10.62 5.31 -13.92
C TRP A 51 -11.45 6.11 -12.92
N LEU A 52 -11.18 5.92 -11.63
CA LEU A 52 -11.84 6.70 -10.57
C LEU A 52 -11.54 8.20 -10.66
N LEU A 53 -10.34 8.59 -11.09
CA LEU A 53 -9.96 10.01 -11.27
C LEU A 53 -10.69 10.66 -12.44
N LEU A 54 -10.91 9.91 -13.53
CA LEU A 54 -11.52 10.44 -14.78
C LEU A 54 -13.03 10.41 -14.77
N ASP A 55 -13.64 9.50 -14.01
CA ASP A 55 -15.09 9.35 -13.93
C ASP A 55 -15.66 10.34 -12.90
N GLY A 56 -15.99 11.56 -13.36
CA GLY A 56 -16.55 12.63 -12.53
C GLY A 56 -17.94 12.35 -11.92
N ASN A 57 -18.61 11.26 -12.31
CA ASN A 57 -19.93 10.84 -11.80
C ASN A 57 -19.87 9.67 -10.82
N ASN A 58 -18.69 9.36 -10.30
CA ASN A 58 -18.48 8.26 -9.35
C ASN A 58 -19.26 8.46 -8.06
N PHE A 59 -19.71 7.34 -7.49
CA PHE A 59 -20.24 7.27 -6.12
C PHE A 59 -19.31 7.97 -5.11
N PHE A 60 -17.99 7.84 -5.28
CA PHE A 60 -16.99 8.49 -4.44
C PHE A 60 -16.91 10.01 -4.65
N THR A 61 -17.11 10.51 -5.86
CA THR A 61 -17.20 11.94 -6.18
C THR A 61 -18.50 12.54 -5.66
N ALA A 62 -19.57 11.76 -5.64
CA ALA A 62 -20.84 12.16 -5.05
C ALA A 62 -20.81 12.22 -3.52
N LEU A 63 -19.92 11.44 -2.86
CA LEU A 63 -19.71 11.46 -1.42
C LEU A 63 -18.77 12.59 -0.98
N ASP A 64 -17.89 13.04 -1.86
CA ASP A 64 -16.90 14.10 -1.59
C ASP A 64 -17.04 15.21 -2.62
N GLU A 65 -17.92 16.14 -2.30
CA GLU A 65 -18.27 17.26 -3.16
C GLU A 65 -17.12 18.28 -3.40
N ASN A 66 -16.03 18.18 -2.61
CA ASN A 66 -14.80 18.97 -2.77
C ASN A 66 -13.66 18.24 -3.48
N ASN A 67 -13.84 16.99 -3.94
CA ASN A 67 -12.89 16.21 -4.76
C ASN A 67 -11.45 16.03 -4.23
N HIS A 68 -11.06 16.65 -3.13
CA HIS A 68 -9.65 16.67 -2.68
C HIS A 68 -9.19 15.36 -2.06
N LEU A 69 -9.96 14.73 -1.19
CA LEU A 69 -9.60 13.43 -0.59
C LEU A 69 -9.64 12.33 -1.63
N THR A 70 -10.70 12.30 -2.40
CA THR A 70 -10.92 11.34 -3.48
C THR A 70 -9.76 11.42 -4.46
N VAL A 71 -9.38 12.61 -4.90
CA VAL A 71 -8.20 12.85 -5.74
C VAL A 71 -6.89 12.41 -5.05
N TYR A 72 -6.75 12.64 -3.74
CA TYR A 72 -5.57 12.23 -3.00
C TYR A 72 -5.44 10.70 -2.91
N ILE A 73 -6.52 10.00 -2.61
CA ILE A 73 -6.55 8.52 -2.60
C ILE A 73 -6.23 7.97 -3.99
N PHE A 74 -6.79 8.55 -5.05
CA PHE A 74 -6.52 8.11 -6.41
C PHE A 74 -5.07 8.35 -6.81
N ARG A 75 -4.48 9.47 -6.43
CA ARG A 75 -3.04 9.73 -6.62
C ARG A 75 -2.16 8.71 -5.89
N ILE A 76 -2.52 8.30 -4.68
CA ILE A 76 -1.81 7.23 -3.95
C ILE A 76 -1.94 5.90 -4.70
N LEU A 77 -3.14 5.53 -5.16
CA LEU A 77 -3.36 4.30 -5.93
C LEU A 77 -2.55 4.29 -7.23
N ILE A 78 -2.56 5.39 -7.97
CA ILE A 78 -1.77 5.54 -9.21
C ILE A 78 -0.27 5.50 -8.89
N GLY A 79 0.17 6.20 -7.84
CA GLY A 79 1.57 6.24 -7.42
C GLY A 79 2.09 4.87 -6.99
N THR A 80 1.34 4.13 -6.17
CA THR A 80 1.71 2.77 -5.75
C THR A 80 1.68 1.79 -6.91
N GLY A 81 0.66 1.84 -7.77
CA GLY A 81 0.58 1.03 -8.98
C GLY A 81 1.76 1.29 -9.91
N SER A 82 2.13 2.56 -10.14
CA SER A 82 3.29 2.95 -10.96
C SER A 82 4.61 2.45 -10.36
N ALA A 83 4.80 2.53 -9.05
CA ALA A 83 5.99 2.02 -8.37
C ALA A 83 6.13 0.50 -8.54
N ILE A 84 5.04 -0.24 -8.38
CA ILE A 84 5.00 -1.70 -8.61
C ILE A 84 5.37 -2.02 -10.06
N LEU A 85 4.79 -1.30 -11.04
CA LEU A 85 5.10 -1.51 -12.46
C LEU A 85 6.58 -1.27 -12.77
N LEU A 86 7.17 -0.20 -12.25
CA LEU A 86 8.59 0.09 -12.43
C LEU A 86 9.47 -1.01 -11.83
N LEU A 87 9.15 -1.50 -10.63
CA LEU A 87 9.84 -2.63 -10.01
C LEU A 87 9.73 -3.90 -10.87
N CYS A 88 8.54 -4.21 -11.37
CA CYS A 88 8.31 -5.37 -12.22
C CYS A 88 9.08 -5.28 -13.54
N LEU A 89 9.12 -4.10 -14.15
CA LEU A 89 9.90 -3.87 -15.39
C LEU A 89 11.40 -4.04 -15.16
N LEU A 90 11.93 -3.49 -14.06
CA LEU A 90 13.34 -3.68 -13.68
C LEU A 90 13.66 -5.16 -13.47
N GLY A 91 12.79 -5.88 -12.74
CA GLY A 91 12.92 -7.33 -12.53
C GLY A 91 12.89 -8.10 -13.83
N TYR A 92 11.91 -7.84 -14.70
CA TYR A 92 11.76 -8.50 -15.99
C TYR A 92 12.99 -8.29 -16.88
N LEU A 93 13.43 -7.03 -17.03
CA LEU A 93 14.62 -6.71 -17.84
C LEU A 93 15.89 -7.37 -17.28
N GLY A 94 16.08 -7.36 -15.97
CA GLY A 94 17.20 -8.00 -15.30
C GLY A 94 17.24 -9.51 -15.49
N ILE A 95 16.08 -10.17 -15.39
CA ILE A 95 15.94 -11.63 -15.52
C ILE A 95 16.07 -12.07 -16.99
N HIS A 96 15.39 -11.36 -17.90
CA HIS A 96 15.37 -11.72 -19.32
C HIS A 96 16.76 -11.57 -19.95
N ASN A 97 17.39 -10.42 -19.77
CA ASN A 97 18.69 -10.10 -20.38
C ASN A 97 19.89 -10.54 -19.53
N GLU A 98 19.66 -11.16 -18.35
CA GLU A 98 20.70 -11.60 -17.39
C GLU A 98 21.67 -10.46 -16.98
N ILE A 99 21.14 -9.22 -16.89
CA ILE A 99 21.93 -8.03 -16.57
C ILE A 99 22.15 -7.98 -15.06
N ARG A 100 23.38 -8.25 -14.62
CA ARG A 100 23.73 -8.42 -13.20
C ARG A 100 23.43 -7.19 -12.33
N TRP A 101 23.75 -6.00 -12.82
CA TRP A 101 23.53 -4.78 -12.04
C TRP A 101 22.05 -4.47 -11.84
N LEU A 102 21.20 -4.77 -12.83
CA LEU A 102 19.74 -4.67 -12.70
C LEU A 102 19.16 -5.65 -11.68
N LEU A 103 19.69 -6.89 -11.65
CA LEU A 103 19.29 -7.88 -10.65
C LEU A 103 19.71 -7.45 -9.23
N ILE A 104 20.89 -6.84 -9.08
CA ILE A 104 21.33 -6.29 -7.78
C ILE A 104 20.40 -5.13 -7.35
N LEU A 105 20.14 -4.19 -8.25
CA LEU A 105 19.26 -3.06 -7.98
C LEU A 105 17.87 -3.55 -7.59
N TYR A 106 17.32 -4.49 -8.34
CA TYR A 106 16.03 -5.12 -8.05
C TYR A 106 16.01 -5.80 -6.68
N ALA A 107 17.03 -6.59 -6.35
CA ALA A 107 17.16 -7.23 -5.04
C ALA A 107 17.25 -6.21 -3.89
N VAL A 108 17.98 -5.11 -4.05
CA VAL A 108 18.07 -4.04 -3.05
C VAL A 108 16.71 -3.37 -2.83
N LEU A 109 15.97 -3.09 -3.91
CA LEU A 109 14.64 -2.49 -3.81
C LEU A 109 13.63 -3.44 -3.16
N LEU A 110 13.69 -4.75 -3.43
CA LEU A 110 12.88 -5.74 -2.73
C LEU A 110 13.20 -5.79 -1.22
N MET A 111 14.48 -5.80 -0.86
CA MET A 111 14.89 -5.76 0.55
C MET A 111 14.43 -4.48 1.26
N TRP A 112 14.47 -3.36 0.57
CA TRP A 112 13.95 -2.10 1.10
C TRP A 112 12.44 -2.18 1.32
N ALA A 113 11.66 -2.74 0.38
CA ALA A 113 10.22 -2.95 0.52
C ALA A 113 9.88 -3.83 1.71
N VAL A 114 10.56 -4.99 1.86
CA VAL A 114 10.44 -5.89 3.03
C VAL A 114 10.75 -5.13 4.33
N GLY A 115 11.84 -4.36 4.35
CA GLY A 115 12.22 -3.56 5.52
C GLY A 115 11.14 -2.56 5.93
N VAL A 116 10.58 -1.81 4.99
CA VAL A 116 9.49 -0.86 5.23
C VAL A 116 8.25 -1.60 5.75
N GLN A 117 7.87 -2.72 5.13
CA GLN A 117 6.71 -3.50 5.55
C GLN A 117 6.86 -4.05 6.97
N VAL A 118 8.03 -4.58 7.32
CA VAL A 118 8.32 -5.09 8.68
C VAL A 118 8.27 -3.96 9.70
N VAL A 119 8.89 -2.80 9.41
CA VAL A 119 8.87 -1.64 10.30
C VAL A 119 7.45 -1.14 10.53
N LEU A 120 6.66 -0.95 9.46
CA LEU A 120 5.26 -0.51 9.57
C LEU A 120 4.41 -1.52 10.35
N SER A 121 4.56 -2.82 10.07
CA SER A 121 3.84 -3.87 10.80
C SER A 121 4.22 -3.87 12.28
N THR A 122 5.51 -3.74 12.61
CA THR A 122 5.98 -3.70 13.99
C THR A 122 5.45 -2.46 14.72
N LEU A 123 5.45 -1.29 14.09
CA LEU A 123 4.89 -0.06 14.67
C LEU A 123 3.39 -0.20 14.98
N ILE A 124 2.63 -0.79 14.04
CA ILE A 124 1.19 -0.99 14.22
C ILE A 124 0.91 -1.97 15.39
N PHE A 125 1.68 -3.06 15.49
CA PHE A 125 1.43 -4.10 16.51
C PHE A 125 2.06 -3.81 17.87
N SER A 126 3.32 -3.29 17.90
CA SER A 126 4.08 -3.14 19.16
C SER A 126 3.87 -1.79 19.84
N LYS A 127 3.57 -0.74 19.06
CA LYS A 127 3.44 0.64 19.56
C LYS A 127 1.98 1.10 19.63
N LYS A 128 1.05 0.15 19.72
CA LYS A 128 -0.39 0.44 19.68
C LYS A 128 -0.78 1.56 20.65
N GLU A 129 -0.32 1.50 21.89
CA GLU A 129 -0.66 2.50 22.92
C GLU A 129 0.01 3.87 22.65
N GLU A 130 1.29 3.89 22.29
CA GLU A 130 2.00 5.14 21.98
C GLU A 130 1.45 5.79 20.71
N VAL A 131 1.18 5.00 19.68
CA VAL A 131 0.53 5.46 18.44
C VAL A 131 -0.87 5.97 18.73
N HIS A 132 -1.61 5.30 19.62
CA HIS A 132 -2.95 5.71 20.03
C HIS A 132 -2.93 7.05 20.74
N GLN A 133 -2.01 7.28 21.68
CA GLN A 133 -1.87 8.57 22.36
C GLN A 133 -1.48 9.69 21.41
N ALA A 134 -0.43 9.47 20.58
CA ALA A 134 0.00 10.44 19.58
C ALA A 134 -1.11 10.76 18.56
N TRP A 135 -1.94 9.76 18.23
CA TRP A 135 -3.13 9.94 17.40
C TRP A 135 -4.18 10.81 18.09
N HIS A 136 -4.46 10.59 19.38
CA HIS A 136 -5.40 11.40 20.17
C HIS A 136 -4.99 12.87 20.19
N ASP A 137 -3.72 13.15 20.56
CA ASP A 137 -3.21 14.52 20.63
C ASP A 137 -3.28 15.21 19.26
N LYS A 138 -2.97 14.46 18.20
CA LYS A 138 -3.03 14.98 16.82
C LYS A 138 -4.45 15.28 16.38
N ILE A 139 -5.41 14.40 16.66
CA ILE A 139 -6.82 14.61 16.30
C ILE A 139 -7.42 15.76 17.10
N ASP A 140 -7.12 15.91 18.38
CA ASP A 140 -7.57 17.04 19.19
C ASP A 140 -7.07 18.38 18.60
N SER A 141 -5.82 18.45 18.15
CA SER A 141 -5.29 19.62 17.43
C SER A 141 -6.03 19.86 16.10
N ILE A 142 -6.29 18.80 15.34
CA ILE A 142 -7.01 18.90 14.05
C ILE A 142 -8.44 19.39 14.26
N ILE A 143 -9.14 18.88 15.29
CA ILE A 143 -10.51 19.30 15.65
C ILE A 143 -10.53 20.77 16.08
N SER A 144 -9.57 21.21 16.90
CA SER A 144 -9.53 22.59 17.41
C SER A 144 -9.31 23.64 16.32
N GLU A 145 -8.56 23.30 15.27
CA GLU A 145 -8.23 24.19 14.15
C GLU A 145 -9.17 24.05 12.94
N TYR A 146 -10.04 23.05 12.92
CA TYR A 146 -10.91 22.73 11.79
C TYR A 146 -11.80 23.93 11.41
N GLY A 147 -11.86 24.22 10.10
CA GLY A 147 -12.65 25.33 9.58
C GLY A 147 -12.05 26.72 9.82
N SER A 148 -10.76 26.83 10.18
CA SER A 148 -10.07 28.13 10.31
C SER A 148 -9.95 28.82 8.93
N GLU A 149 -10.28 30.10 8.88
CA GLU A 149 -10.17 30.92 7.67
C GLU A 149 -8.72 31.18 7.24
N ASP A 150 -7.76 31.00 8.15
CA ASP A 150 -6.33 31.16 7.89
C ASP A 150 -5.75 30.06 6.98
N PHE A 151 -6.48 28.96 6.78
CA PHE A 151 -6.05 27.83 5.99
C PHE A 151 -6.98 27.55 4.81
N PRO A 152 -6.44 27.15 3.64
CA PRO A 152 -7.25 26.75 2.49
C PRO A 152 -8.15 25.55 2.81
N GLN A 153 -9.31 25.47 2.18
CA GLN A 153 -10.32 24.42 2.42
C GLN A 153 -9.82 23.00 2.15
N ASP A 154 -8.76 22.84 1.41
CA ASP A 154 -8.18 21.58 0.96
C ASP A 154 -7.01 21.07 1.84
N VAL A 155 -6.94 21.51 3.11
CA VAL A 155 -5.93 21.00 4.04
C VAL A 155 -6.09 19.48 4.20
N PRO A 156 -5.09 18.66 3.82
CA PRO A 156 -5.23 17.20 3.76
C PRO A 156 -5.71 16.56 5.07
N LYS A 157 -5.31 17.12 6.23
CA LYS A 157 -5.72 16.62 7.56
C LYS A 157 -7.23 16.68 7.79
N TRP A 158 -7.89 17.75 7.31
CA TRP A 158 -9.34 17.92 7.47
C TRP A 158 -10.14 17.10 6.47
N VAL A 159 -9.62 16.99 5.26
CA VAL A 159 -10.21 16.16 4.22
C VAL A 159 -10.21 14.69 4.65
N ILE A 160 -9.10 14.19 5.20
CA ILE A 160 -9.01 12.82 5.74
C ILE A 160 -9.99 12.61 6.89
N LEU A 161 -10.09 13.58 7.82
CA LEU A 161 -11.01 13.48 8.95
C LEU A 161 -12.46 13.42 8.48
N ASN A 162 -12.87 14.30 7.55
CA ASN A 162 -14.22 14.32 6.98
C ASN A 162 -14.58 12.98 6.33
N ALA A 163 -13.65 12.40 5.57
CA ALA A 163 -13.88 11.13 4.92
C ALA A 163 -14.00 9.98 5.92
N LEU A 164 -13.15 9.95 6.95
CA LEU A 164 -13.26 8.95 8.01
C LEU A 164 -14.62 9.03 8.70
N GLN A 165 -15.08 10.25 9.04
CA GLN A 165 -16.38 10.46 9.66
C GLN A 165 -17.55 9.98 8.81
N LYS A 166 -17.54 10.29 7.50
CA LYS A 166 -18.57 9.81 6.56
C LYS A 166 -18.48 8.30 6.33
N MET A 167 -17.28 7.76 6.11
CA MET A 167 -17.09 6.35 5.79
C MET A 167 -17.49 5.42 6.96
N PHE A 168 -17.10 5.79 8.18
CA PHE A 168 -17.41 5.00 9.37
C PHE A 168 -18.71 5.43 10.08
N GLN A 169 -19.39 6.45 9.57
CA GLN A 169 -20.59 7.02 10.18
C GLN A 169 -20.37 7.33 11.67
N CYS A 170 -19.34 8.13 11.92
CA CYS A 170 -18.88 8.51 13.26
C CYS A 170 -18.61 10.01 13.34
N CYS A 171 -18.48 10.57 14.55
CA CYS A 171 -18.23 11.99 14.73
C CYS A 171 -17.26 12.25 15.89
N GLY A 172 -16.22 13.03 15.61
CA GLY A 172 -15.14 13.27 16.56
C GLY A 172 -14.28 12.04 16.81
N LEU A 173 -13.46 12.09 17.84
CA LEU A 173 -12.61 11.00 18.25
C LEU A 173 -13.38 10.02 19.14
N LYS A 174 -13.83 10.46 20.31
CA LYS A 174 -14.59 9.68 21.29
C LYS A 174 -16.10 9.76 21.09
N ASN A 175 -16.59 10.95 20.77
CA ASN A 175 -17.98 11.21 20.44
C ASN A 175 -18.13 12.59 19.78
N TYR A 176 -19.35 12.92 19.36
CA TYR A 176 -19.66 14.20 18.71
C TYR A 176 -19.35 15.44 19.59
N SER A 177 -19.34 15.30 20.93
CA SER A 177 -19.07 16.43 21.83
C SER A 177 -17.60 16.89 21.80
N ASP A 178 -16.68 16.12 21.18
CA ASP A 178 -15.31 16.57 21.00
C ASP A 178 -15.23 17.86 20.17
N TRP A 179 -16.24 18.11 19.35
CA TRP A 179 -16.37 19.32 18.55
C TRP A 179 -16.70 20.57 19.35
N THR A 180 -17.07 20.44 20.63
CA THR A 180 -17.24 21.61 21.53
C THR A 180 -15.92 22.37 21.72
N LYS A 181 -14.77 21.70 21.51
CA LYS A 181 -13.43 22.29 21.60
C LYS A 181 -13.06 23.14 20.38
N ASN A 182 -13.80 23.05 19.29
CA ASN A 182 -13.51 23.81 18.07
C ASN A 182 -13.82 25.29 18.26
N LYS A 183 -12.91 26.16 17.83
CA LYS A 183 -12.98 27.63 18.03
C LYS A 183 -13.61 28.38 16.85
N ASN A 184 -13.76 27.70 15.71
CA ASN A 184 -14.17 28.34 14.43
C ASN A 184 -15.66 28.16 14.11
N LYS A 185 -16.39 27.43 14.95
CA LYS A 185 -17.84 27.27 14.77
C LYS A 185 -18.59 28.47 15.31
N GLU A 186 -19.68 28.84 14.65
CA GLU A 186 -20.52 29.98 15.03
C GLU A 186 -21.40 29.70 16.27
N ASN A 187 -21.91 28.45 16.37
CA ASN A 187 -22.80 28.03 17.44
C ASN A 187 -22.24 26.79 18.18
N SER A 188 -22.55 26.66 19.50
CA SER A 188 -22.06 25.54 20.30
C SER A 188 -22.60 24.18 19.87
N GLU A 189 -23.76 24.13 19.22
CA GLU A 189 -24.43 22.90 18.78
C GLU A 189 -24.00 22.43 17.39
N GLN A 190 -23.26 23.26 16.62
CA GLN A 190 -22.79 22.90 15.28
C GLN A 190 -21.78 21.76 15.35
N VAL A 191 -21.89 20.86 14.36
CA VAL A 191 -20.93 19.78 14.09
C VAL A 191 -20.49 19.86 12.63
N PRO A 192 -19.34 19.28 12.25
CA PRO A 192 -18.99 19.18 10.84
C PRO A 192 -20.09 18.50 10.04
N CYS A 193 -20.34 18.96 8.82
CA CYS A 193 -21.32 18.32 7.94
C CYS A 193 -20.95 16.87 7.60
N SER A 194 -19.68 16.50 7.73
CA SER A 194 -19.21 15.12 7.62
C SER A 194 -19.70 14.20 8.75
N CYS A 195 -20.12 14.76 9.87
CA CYS A 195 -20.74 14.04 11.00
C CYS A 195 -22.24 13.73 10.80
N THR A 196 -22.82 14.14 9.68
CA THR A 196 -24.26 14.04 9.42
C THR A 196 -24.52 13.40 8.06
N ASN A 197 -25.77 13.02 7.79
CA ASN A 197 -26.19 12.57 6.45
C ASN A 197 -26.36 13.74 5.47
N SER A 198 -26.04 14.96 5.88
CA SER A 198 -26.16 16.15 5.03
C SER A 198 -25.23 16.08 3.83
N THR A 199 -25.71 16.57 2.70
CA THR A 199 -24.95 16.76 1.45
C THR A 199 -24.47 18.20 1.29
N LEU A 200 -24.61 19.04 2.34
CA LEU A 200 -24.25 20.44 2.29
C LEU A 200 -22.73 20.64 2.22
N ARG A 201 -22.29 21.61 1.40
CA ARG A 201 -20.90 22.01 1.18
C ARG A 201 -20.43 23.07 2.19
N LYS A 202 -20.67 22.82 3.46
CA LYS A 202 -20.25 23.73 4.55
C LYS A 202 -19.31 23.00 5.51
N TRP A 203 -18.48 23.76 6.20
CA TRP A 203 -17.65 23.24 7.27
C TRP A 203 -18.50 22.65 8.39
N PHE A 204 -19.47 23.43 8.86
CA PHE A 204 -20.36 23.10 9.96
C PHE A 204 -21.81 23.09 9.49
N CYS A 205 -22.57 22.17 10.04
CA CYS A 205 -24.00 21.99 9.83
C CYS A 205 -24.77 22.22 11.13
N ASP A 206 -25.92 22.87 11.02
CA ASP A 206 -26.88 23.07 12.09
C ASP A 206 -27.93 21.94 12.07
N GLU A 207 -27.45 20.70 12.12
CA GLU A 207 -28.33 19.54 12.04
C GLU A 207 -28.76 19.09 13.44
N PRO A 208 -30.02 18.63 13.61
CA PRO A 208 -30.47 18.13 14.88
C PRO A 208 -29.73 16.86 15.30
N LEU A 209 -29.66 16.59 16.59
CA LEU A 209 -28.89 15.49 17.18
C LEU A 209 -29.27 14.10 16.60
N ASN A 210 -30.52 13.93 16.18
CA ASN A 210 -31.03 12.70 15.56
C ASN A 210 -30.47 12.46 14.13
N ALA A 211 -29.98 13.51 13.45
CA ALA A 211 -29.33 13.42 12.15
C ALA A 211 -27.81 13.33 12.24
N THR A 212 -27.24 13.44 13.45
CA THR A 212 -25.80 13.46 13.72
C THR A 212 -25.33 12.07 14.19
N TYR A 213 -24.15 11.64 13.72
CA TYR A 213 -23.51 10.43 14.24
C TYR A 213 -23.00 10.67 15.64
N LEU A 214 -23.60 10.03 16.62
CA LEU A 214 -23.27 10.24 18.03
C LEU A 214 -21.98 9.53 18.47
N GLN A 215 -21.64 8.43 17.80
CA GLN A 215 -20.52 7.56 18.15
C GLN A 215 -19.20 8.10 17.60
N GLY A 216 -18.13 8.06 18.41
CA GLY A 216 -16.80 8.48 18.01
C GLY A 216 -16.16 7.54 17.01
N CYS A 217 -15.24 8.10 16.22
CA CYS A 217 -14.56 7.37 15.16
C CYS A 217 -13.59 6.31 15.68
N GLU A 218 -12.99 6.54 16.84
CA GLU A 218 -12.11 5.57 17.49
C GLU A 218 -12.79 4.21 17.70
N ASN A 219 -13.97 4.20 18.29
CA ASN A 219 -14.71 2.98 18.57
C ASN A 219 -15.17 2.27 17.28
N LYS A 220 -15.64 3.02 16.30
CA LYS A 220 -16.05 2.49 15.00
C LYS A 220 -14.88 1.86 14.24
N ILE A 221 -13.73 2.54 14.21
CA ILE A 221 -12.52 2.04 13.56
C ILE A 221 -11.98 0.79 14.27
N ASN A 222 -11.96 0.80 15.61
CA ASN A 222 -11.54 -0.37 16.39
C ASN A 222 -12.44 -1.58 16.14
N THR A 223 -13.75 -1.40 16.13
CA THR A 223 -14.72 -2.48 15.84
C THR A 223 -14.49 -3.05 14.43
N TRP A 224 -14.33 -2.18 13.42
CA TRP A 224 -14.03 -2.59 12.07
C TRP A 224 -12.69 -3.33 11.97
N TYR A 225 -11.65 -2.81 12.64
CA TYR A 225 -10.33 -3.43 12.67
C TYR A 225 -10.39 -4.84 13.28
N HIS A 226 -11.05 -5.01 14.42
CA HIS A 226 -11.19 -6.32 15.06
C HIS A 226 -11.98 -7.31 14.18
N ALA A 227 -13.02 -6.85 13.51
CA ALA A 227 -13.80 -7.70 12.60
C ALA A 227 -12.99 -8.17 11.37
N ASN A 228 -12.00 -7.38 10.93
CA ASN A 228 -11.20 -7.65 9.74
C ASN A 228 -9.74 -8.04 10.04
N ALA A 229 -9.36 -8.15 11.31
CA ALA A 229 -7.97 -8.34 11.73
C ALA A 229 -7.30 -9.55 11.08
N LEU A 230 -7.96 -10.71 11.06
CA LEU A 230 -7.42 -11.93 10.46
C LEU A 230 -7.16 -11.79 8.96
N THR A 231 -8.06 -11.12 8.24
CA THR A 231 -7.90 -10.85 6.81
C THR A 231 -6.71 -9.91 6.55
N LEU A 232 -6.60 -8.83 7.33
CA LEU A 232 -5.50 -7.86 7.20
C LEU A 232 -4.14 -8.50 7.52
N ILE A 233 -4.09 -9.32 8.59
CA ILE A 233 -2.90 -10.08 8.97
C ILE A 233 -2.54 -11.07 7.86
N GLY A 234 -3.52 -11.83 7.34
CA GLY A 234 -3.31 -12.80 6.28
C GLY A 234 -2.75 -12.17 5.00
N ILE A 235 -3.30 -11.04 4.57
CA ILE A 235 -2.80 -10.29 3.41
C ILE A 235 -1.36 -9.81 3.65
N ASN A 236 -1.07 -9.24 4.81
CA ASN A 236 0.27 -8.74 5.14
C ASN A 236 1.32 -9.86 5.14
N PHE A 237 1.03 -10.99 5.79
CA PHE A 237 1.94 -12.14 5.79
C PHE A 237 2.08 -12.78 4.41
N GLY A 238 1.02 -12.85 3.61
CA GLY A 238 1.06 -13.35 2.24
C GLY A 238 1.96 -12.49 1.34
N LEU A 239 1.86 -11.17 1.43
CA LEU A 239 2.74 -10.24 0.72
C LEU A 239 4.20 -10.41 1.17
N LEU A 240 4.46 -10.41 2.48
CA LEU A 240 5.81 -10.59 3.02
C LEU A 240 6.44 -11.92 2.55
N ALA A 241 5.71 -13.01 2.61
CA ALA A 241 6.20 -14.32 2.16
C ALA A 241 6.53 -14.31 0.65
N SER A 242 5.70 -13.67 -0.17
CA SER A 242 5.94 -13.56 -1.61
C SER A 242 7.16 -12.69 -1.94
N GLU A 243 7.39 -11.59 -1.21
CA GLU A 243 8.56 -10.73 -1.38
C GLU A 243 9.85 -11.43 -0.97
N VAL A 244 9.86 -12.14 0.17
CA VAL A 244 11.02 -12.93 0.64
C VAL A 244 11.33 -14.06 -0.33
N LEU A 245 10.31 -14.74 -0.86
CA LEU A 245 10.50 -15.78 -1.87
C LEU A 245 11.13 -15.20 -3.15
N GLN A 246 10.60 -14.07 -3.63
CA GLN A 246 11.08 -13.40 -4.83
C GLN A 246 12.52 -12.91 -4.67
N PHE A 247 12.87 -12.33 -3.51
CA PHE A 247 14.25 -11.96 -3.18
C PHE A 247 15.17 -13.17 -3.18
N SER A 248 14.78 -14.27 -2.50
CA SER A 248 15.59 -15.50 -2.42
C SER A 248 15.84 -16.09 -3.80
N LEU A 249 14.81 -16.18 -4.64
CA LEU A 249 14.94 -16.65 -6.02
C LEU A 249 15.84 -15.74 -6.85
N THR A 250 15.77 -14.43 -6.68
CA THR A 250 16.61 -13.46 -7.37
C THR A 250 18.09 -13.63 -7.00
N VAL A 251 18.41 -13.82 -5.73
CA VAL A 251 19.76 -14.08 -5.24
C VAL A 251 20.29 -15.42 -5.78
N CYS A 252 19.48 -16.48 -5.75
CA CYS A 252 19.84 -17.78 -6.31
C CYS A 252 20.11 -17.69 -7.80
N PHE A 253 19.27 -16.98 -8.56
CA PHE A 253 19.44 -16.77 -9.98
C PHE A 253 20.72 -15.95 -10.29
N PHE A 254 20.97 -14.89 -9.54
CA PHE A 254 22.20 -14.11 -9.68
C PHE A 254 23.46 -14.94 -9.45
N ARG A 255 23.47 -15.78 -8.38
CA ARG A 255 24.57 -16.70 -8.13
C ARG A 255 24.75 -17.72 -9.26
N HIS A 256 23.64 -18.20 -9.79
CA HIS A 256 23.66 -19.13 -10.93
C HIS A 256 24.31 -18.50 -12.18
N ILE A 257 23.94 -17.28 -12.55
CA ILE A 257 24.55 -16.55 -13.68
C ILE A 257 26.04 -16.32 -13.41
N LYS A 258 26.39 -15.88 -12.19
CA LYS A 258 27.78 -15.64 -11.82
C LYS A 258 28.63 -16.90 -12.00
N ASN A 259 28.19 -18.04 -11.49
CA ASN A 259 28.91 -19.31 -11.56
C ASN A 259 29.05 -19.83 -13.00
N ARG A 260 28.01 -19.61 -13.82
CA ARG A 260 28.08 -19.98 -15.25
C ARG A 260 29.22 -19.25 -16.00
N ILE A 261 29.39 -17.96 -15.76
CA ILE A 261 30.41 -17.14 -16.42
C ILE A 261 31.81 -17.51 -15.92
N TYR A 262 31.97 -17.92 -14.66
CA TYR A 262 33.29 -18.40 -14.18
C TYR A 262 33.66 -19.78 -14.70
N ALA A 263 32.69 -20.62 -15.06
CA ALA A 263 32.91 -21.94 -15.63
C ALA A 263 33.21 -21.88 -17.16
N GLU A 264 32.87 -20.76 -17.83
CA GLU A 264 33.13 -20.55 -19.27
C GLU A 264 34.45 -19.80 -19.54
N LYS A 265 35.10 -19.29 -18.47
CA LYS A 265 36.47 -18.69 -18.54
C LYS A 265 37.55 -19.72 -18.24
#